data_729f591c4daaef38ae02bc3ab6feab89
#
_entry.id   729f591c4daaef38ae02bc3ab6feab89
#
_cell.length_a   1.000
_cell.length_b   1.000
_cell.length_c   1.000
_cell.angle_alpha   90.00
_cell.angle_beta   90.00
_cell.angle_gamma   90.00
#
_symmetry.space_group_name_H-M   'P 1'
#
loop_
_entity.id
_entity.type
_entity.pdbx_description
1 polymer ?
#
loop_
_entity_poly.entity_id
_entity_poly.type
_entity_poly.pdbx_seq_one_letter_code
_entity_poly.pdbx_strand_id
1 'polypeptide(L)'
;FGNFSFGGQISLNNVKGESFPSDLAYYSLDGFLKYTLSTSGSLNPYLFAGYGFSSFDDGADNKKGPFPSFDVSETPFGGVGFDISLSEKFSINLSSSYRYADELKSYKHFQHVLGLSFKPGTNDSDGDKIKDKKDECPDTPGLKEYAGCPDTDGDGIIDKNDECPEKAGSPEMNGCPDSDGDQI
;
A
#
# COMPACT_ATOMS: atom_id res chain seq x y z
N PHE A 1 7.98 2.66 -10.79
CA PHE A 1 7.92 1.20 -10.63
C PHE A 1 6.47 0.72 -10.43
N GLY A 2 5.56 1.30 -11.19
CA GLY A 2 4.07 1.33 -11.21
C GLY A 2 3.29 0.19 -10.56
N ASN A 3 3.59 -1.09 -10.82
CA ASN A 3 2.73 -2.20 -10.42
C ASN A 3 3.37 -3.17 -9.41
N PHE A 4 4.61 -2.91 -8.98
CA PHE A 4 5.31 -3.74 -8.00
C PHE A 4 5.19 -3.18 -6.59
N SER A 5 4.98 -4.06 -5.62
CA SER A 5 5.03 -3.73 -4.19
C SER A 5 5.66 -4.87 -3.39
N PHE A 6 6.24 -4.53 -2.24
CA PHE A 6 6.77 -5.49 -1.28
C PHE A 6 5.80 -5.60 -0.11
N GLY A 7 5.70 -6.80 0.44
CA GLY A 7 4.87 -7.05 1.61
C GLY A 7 5.50 -8.06 2.56
N GLY A 8 5.02 -8.04 3.80
CA GLY A 8 5.29 -9.05 4.80
C GLY A 8 3.99 -9.60 5.35
N GLN A 9 4.00 -10.86 5.77
CA GLN A 9 2.85 -11.53 6.36
C GLN A 9 3.29 -12.35 7.56
N ILE A 10 2.50 -12.30 8.61
CA ILE A 10 2.59 -13.21 9.74
C ILE A 10 1.30 -14.02 9.76
N SER A 11 1.40 -15.33 9.85
CA SER A 11 0.24 -16.22 9.94
C SER A 11 0.28 -17.01 11.24
N LEU A 12 -0.86 -17.03 11.93
CA LEU A 12 -1.11 -17.80 13.13
C LEU A 12 -2.41 -18.55 12.91
N ASN A 13 -2.37 -19.88 12.88
CA ASN A 13 -3.54 -20.67 12.57
C ASN A 13 -3.51 -22.04 13.29
N ASN A 14 -4.66 -22.68 13.40
CA ASN A 14 -4.77 -24.06 13.83
C ASN A 14 -5.28 -24.90 12.65
N VAL A 15 -4.53 -25.91 12.27
CA VAL A 15 -4.87 -26.82 11.17
C VAL A 15 -5.50 -28.08 11.74
N LYS A 16 -6.71 -28.38 11.27
CA LYS A 16 -7.44 -29.60 11.60
C LYS A 16 -7.59 -30.45 10.36
N GLY A 17 -7.34 -31.74 10.46
CA GLY A 17 -7.53 -32.65 9.35
C GLY A 17 -7.72 -34.08 9.84
N GLU A 18 -8.51 -34.87 9.13
CA GLU A 18 -8.78 -36.29 9.44
C GLU A 18 -7.49 -37.14 9.44
N SER A 19 -6.45 -36.67 8.78
CA SER A 19 -5.15 -37.35 8.67
C SER A 19 -4.15 -36.98 9.76
N PHE A 20 -4.49 -36.03 10.64
CA PHE A 20 -3.60 -35.59 11.73
C PHE A 20 -4.11 -36.11 13.07
N PRO A 21 -3.23 -36.70 13.91
CA PRO A 21 -3.61 -37.24 15.22
C PRO A 21 -3.99 -36.17 16.24
N SER A 22 -3.66 -34.91 15.99
CA SER A 22 -3.94 -33.77 16.86
C SER A 22 -4.13 -32.49 16.03
N ASP A 23 -4.72 -31.46 16.66
CA ASP A 23 -4.74 -30.12 16.09
C ASP A 23 -3.29 -29.58 16.00
N LEU A 24 -2.86 -29.18 14.82
CA LEU A 24 -1.54 -28.59 14.58
C LEU A 24 -1.62 -27.07 14.63
N ALA A 25 -0.81 -26.44 15.48
CA ALA A 25 -0.61 -25.00 15.41
C ALA A 25 0.35 -24.67 14.26
N TYR A 26 -0.08 -23.75 13.39
CA TYR A 26 0.71 -23.28 12.25
C TYR A 26 1.16 -21.85 12.46
N TYR A 27 2.43 -21.61 12.24
CA TYR A 27 3.06 -20.30 12.33
C TYR A 27 3.83 -20.02 11.04
N SER A 28 3.74 -18.81 10.51
CA SER A 28 4.64 -18.39 9.43
C SER A 28 5.01 -16.91 9.52
N LEU A 29 6.22 -16.61 9.04
CA LEU A 29 6.73 -15.26 8.81
C LEU A 29 7.27 -15.19 7.39
N ASP A 30 6.71 -14.31 6.57
CA ASP A 30 6.91 -14.29 5.15
C ASP A 30 7.23 -12.91 4.63
N GLY A 31 8.14 -12.85 3.64
CA GLY A 31 8.36 -11.70 2.79
C GLY A 31 7.99 -12.02 1.34
N PHE A 32 7.37 -11.09 0.62
CA PHE A 32 6.95 -11.34 -0.76
C PHE A 32 7.03 -10.09 -1.64
N LEU A 33 7.19 -10.34 -2.94
CA LEU A 33 7.02 -9.37 -4.00
C LEU A 33 5.67 -9.61 -4.66
N LYS A 34 4.89 -8.55 -4.83
CA LYS A 34 3.57 -8.54 -5.45
C LYS A 34 3.61 -7.72 -6.73
N TYR A 35 3.03 -8.24 -7.80
CA TYR A 35 2.81 -7.56 -9.06
C TYR A 35 1.31 -7.43 -9.34
N THR A 36 0.79 -6.21 -9.36
CA THR A 36 -0.62 -5.93 -9.64
C THR A 36 -0.82 -5.83 -11.16
N LEU A 37 -1.72 -6.66 -11.70
CA LEU A 37 -1.95 -6.76 -13.14
C LEU A 37 -2.76 -5.57 -13.70
N SER A 38 -3.66 -5.00 -12.88
CA SER A 38 -4.46 -3.84 -13.24
C SER A 38 -4.71 -3.00 -12.00
N THR A 39 -4.65 -1.68 -12.15
CA THR A 39 -4.93 -0.71 -11.08
C THR A 39 -6.13 0.19 -11.40
N SER A 40 -6.82 -0.06 -12.52
CA SER A 40 -7.93 0.75 -13.02
C SER A 40 -9.28 0.18 -12.61
N GLY A 41 -9.62 0.21 -11.33
CA GLY A 41 -10.93 -0.25 -10.88
C GLY A 41 -10.98 -0.69 -9.43
N SER A 42 -12.17 -1.10 -8.98
CA SER A 42 -12.36 -1.58 -7.61
C SER A 42 -11.78 -2.97 -7.39
N LEU A 43 -11.58 -3.78 -8.44
CA LEU A 43 -11.03 -5.13 -8.39
C LEU A 43 -9.68 -5.17 -9.07
N ASN A 44 -8.62 -5.41 -8.29
CA ASN A 44 -7.25 -5.40 -8.77
C ASN A 44 -6.61 -6.78 -8.60
N PRO A 45 -6.54 -7.60 -9.67
CA PRO A 45 -5.87 -8.88 -9.64
C PRO A 45 -4.36 -8.71 -9.53
N TYR A 46 -3.69 -9.65 -8.81
CA TYR A 46 -2.25 -9.63 -8.67
C TYR A 46 -1.66 -11.05 -8.62
N LEU A 47 -0.38 -11.10 -8.94
CA LEU A 47 0.50 -12.24 -8.70
C LEU A 47 1.46 -11.90 -7.57
N PHE A 48 1.85 -12.90 -6.80
CA PHE A 48 2.88 -12.71 -5.80
C PHE A 48 3.74 -13.96 -5.63
N ALA A 49 4.98 -13.74 -5.24
CA ALA A 49 5.92 -14.79 -4.89
C ALA A 49 6.79 -14.31 -3.74
N GLY A 50 7.17 -15.24 -2.88
CA GLY A 50 7.91 -14.88 -1.70
C GLY A 50 8.65 -16.05 -1.08
N TYR A 51 9.28 -15.73 0.01
CA TYR A 51 10.06 -16.63 0.81
C TYR A 51 9.81 -16.36 2.28
N GLY A 52 9.71 -17.40 3.07
CA GLY A 52 9.44 -17.26 4.48
C GLY A 52 9.83 -18.48 5.28
N PHE A 53 9.45 -18.43 6.52
CA PHE A 53 9.66 -19.49 7.49
C PHE A 53 8.32 -19.97 8.00
N SER A 54 8.13 -21.29 8.06
CA SER A 54 6.91 -21.87 8.64
C SER A 54 7.24 -23.00 9.59
N SER A 55 6.35 -23.19 10.57
CA SER A 55 6.43 -24.25 11.56
C SER A 55 5.05 -24.83 11.83
N PHE A 56 5.00 -26.15 12.01
CA PHE A 56 3.84 -26.87 12.53
C PHE A 56 4.19 -27.44 13.90
N ASP A 57 3.39 -27.14 14.90
CA ASP A 57 3.58 -27.59 16.27
C ASP A 57 2.38 -28.47 16.68
N ASP A 58 2.66 -29.73 17.03
CA ASP A 58 1.66 -30.71 17.49
C ASP A 58 1.46 -30.66 19.03
N GLY A 59 2.16 -29.78 19.72
CA GLY A 59 2.08 -29.64 21.17
C GLY A 59 2.66 -30.81 21.95
N ALA A 60 3.30 -31.79 21.28
CA ALA A 60 3.83 -32.99 21.96
C ALA A 60 5.13 -32.75 22.71
N ASP A 61 5.86 -31.69 22.36
CA ASP A 61 7.11 -31.33 23.05
C ASP A 61 6.83 -30.39 24.23
N ASN A 62 6.78 -30.94 25.44
CA ASN A 62 6.62 -30.22 26.72
C ASN A 62 7.84 -29.34 27.07
N LYS A 63 8.46 -28.65 26.14
CA LYS A 63 9.53 -27.69 26.41
C LYS A 63 8.94 -26.38 26.88
N LYS A 64 8.83 -26.24 28.22
CA LYS A 64 8.49 -25.02 28.93
C LYS A 64 9.59 -23.96 28.74
N GLY A 65 9.51 -23.18 27.70
CA GLY A 65 10.28 -21.95 27.50
C GLY A 65 9.39 -20.81 27.04
N PRO A 66 9.78 -19.54 27.23
CA PRO A 66 9.02 -18.38 26.75
C PRO A 66 8.96 -18.30 25.21
N PHE A 67 9.76 -19.11 24.52
CA PHE A 67 9.72 -19.29 23.08
C PHE A 67 9.69 -20.80 22.80
N PRO A 68 8.66 -21.32 22.09
CA PRO A 68 8.63 -22.69 21.64
C PRO A 68 9.88 -22.97 20.77
N SER A 69 10.47 -24.16 20.91
CA SER A 69 11.52 -24.59 19.99
C SER A 69 10.86 -24.89 18.64
N PHE A 70 10.86 -23.91 17.76
CA PHE A 70 10.31 -24.07 16.41
C PHE A 70 11.25 -24.91 15.57
N ASP A 71 10.80 -26.07 15.11
CA ASP A 71 11.34 -26.68 13.92
C ASP A 71 10.87 -25.83 12.74
N VAL A 72 11.72 -24.91 12.33
CA VAL A 72 11.40 -23.93 11.30
C VAL A 72 11.86 -24.47 9.96
N SER A 73 10.96 -24.49 8.99
CA SER A 73 11.26 -24.82 7.59
C SER A 73 11.23 -23.58 6.73
N GLU A 74 12.20 -23.50 5.85
CA GLU A 74 12.23 -22.50 4.79
C GLU A 74 11.18 -22.84 3.74
N THR A 75 10.30 -21.90 3.41
CA THR A 75 9.16 -22.15 2.54
C THR A 75 9.04 -21.09 1.45
N PRO A 76 9.58 -21.35 0.25
CA PRO A 76 9.23 -20.56 -0.92
C PRO A 76 7.75 -20.76 -1.25
N PHE A 77 7.11 -19.71 -1.70
CA PHE A 77 5.71 -19.75 -2.08
C PHE A 77 5.38 -18.81 -3.24
N GLY A 78 4.30 -19.12 -3.94
CA GLY A 78 3.77 -18.27 -4.98
C GLY A 78 2.27 -18.40 -5.09
N GLY A 79 1.62 -17.36 -5.56
CA GLY A 79 0.16 -17.34 -5.60
C GLY A 79 -0.43 -16.21 -6.40
N VAL A 80 -1.75 -16.18 -6.33
CA VAL A 80 -2.59 -15.19 -6.99
C VAL A 80 -3.57 -14.59 -5.99
N GLY A 81 -4.04 -13.39 -6.26
CA GLY A 81 -5.03 -12.77 -5.40
C GLY A 81 -5.73 -11.58 -6.05
N PHE A 82 -6.65 -11.02 -5.28
CA PHE A 82 -7.43 -9.85 -5.65
C PHE A 82 -7.43 -8.86 -4.49
N ASP A 83 -7.18 -7.60 -4.80
CA ASP A 83 -7.48 -6.48 -3.91
C ASP A 83 -8.80 -5.86 -4.36
N ILE A 84 -9.77 -5.79 -3.46
CA ILE A 84 -11.07 -5.16 -3.68
C ILE A 84 -11.05 -3.83 -2.93
N SER A 85 -10.94 -2.73 -3.65
CA SER A 85 -10.93 -1.39 -3.07
C SER A 85 -12.32 -1.01 -2.61
N LEU A 86 -12.49 -0.79 -1.30
CA LEU A 86 -13.73 -0.30 -0.68
C LEU A 86 -13.74 1.22 -0.60
N SER A 87 -12.57 1.82 -0.43
CA SER A 87 -12.32 3.25 -0.42
C SER A 87 -10.84 3.49 -0.71
N GLU A 88 -10.40 4.74 -0.79
CA GLU A 88 -8.98 5.09 -0.97
C GLU A 88 -8.08 4.51 0.14
N LYS A 89 -8.62 4.33 1.34
CA LYS A 89 -7.89 3.88 2.53
C LYS A 89 -8.08 2.41 2.88
N PHE A 90 -9.16 1.78 2.45
CA PHE A 90 -9.53 0.42 2.83
C PHE A 90 -9.72 -0.48 1.62
N SER A 91 -9.15 -1.67 1.68
CA SER A 91 -9.38 -2.74 0.71
C SER A 91 -9.50 -4.10 1.39
N ILE A 92 -10.29 -4.99 0.77
CA ILE A 92 -10.32 -6.41 1.10
C ILE A 92 -9.31 -7.12 0.20
N ASN A 93 -8.50 -7.97 0.80
CA ASN A 93 -7.56 -8.82 0.11
C ASN A 93 -8.03 -10.28 0.17
N LEU A 94 -8.10 -10.93 -0.97
CA LEU A 94 -8.33 -12.36 -1.08
C LEU A 94 -7.19 -12.98 -1.87
N SER A 95 -6.51 -13.96 -1.30
CA SER A 95 -5.40 -14.61 -1.98
C SER A 95 -5.33 -16.11 -1.74
N SER A 96 -4.69 -16.79 -2.68
CA SER A 96 -4.36 -18.20 -2.61
C SER A 96 -2.94 -18.41 -3.06
N SER A 97 -2.14 -19.10 -2.25
CA SER A 97 -0.75 -19.44 -2.54
C SER A 97 -0.49 -20.91 -2.30
N TYR A 98 0.45 -21.43 -3.06
CA TYR A 98 1.03 -22.75 -2.82
C TYR A 98 2.38 -22.57 -2.15
N ARG A 99 2.56 -23.26 -1.01
CA ARG A 99 3.81 -23.29 -0.27
C ARG A 99 4.54 -24.60 -0.51
N TYR A 100 5.77 -24.48 -0.95
CA TYR A 100 6.67 -25.60 -1.08
C TYR A 100 7.50 -25.72 0.21
N ALA A 101 7.53 -26.91 0.78
CA ALA A 101 8.32 -27.22 1.96
C ALA A 101 9.09 -28.52 1.74
N ASP A 102 10.25 -28.64 2.40
CA ASP A 102 10.97 -29.91 2.44
C ASP A 102 10.18 -30.91 3.32
N GLU A 103 9.92 -32.10 2.79
CA GLU A 103 9.05 -33.12 3.41
C GLU A 103 9.56 -33.63 4.78
N LEU A 104 10.82 -33.35 5.12
CA LEU A 104 11.40 -33.77 6.38
C LEU A 104 10.94 -32.96 7.59
N LYS A 105 10.47 -31.73 7.37
CA LYS A 105 10.20 -30.78 8.49
C LYS A 105 8.89 -29.98 8.34
N SER A 106 8.23 -30.04 7.20
CA SER A 106 7.01 -29.28 6.93
C SER A 106 6.20 -29.88 5.80
N TYR A 107 4.97 -29.41 5.63
CA TYR A 107 4.03 -29.92 4.64
C TYR A 107 3.84 -28.94 3.48
N LYS A 108 3.86 -29.47 2.26
CA LYS A 108 3.40 -28.73 1.06
C LYS A 108 1.90 -28.50 1.19
N HIS A 109 1.46 -27.25 1.10
CA HIS A 109 0.05 -26.93 1.27
C HIS A 109 -0.37 -25.68 0.49
N PHE A 110 -1.68 -25.59 0.27
CA PHE A 110 -2.30 -24.33 -0.15
C PHE A 110 -2.66 -23.50 1.07
N GLN A 111 -2.37 -22.21 0.98
CA GLN A 111 -2.79 -21.23 1.98
C GLN A 111 -3.75 -20.24 1.30
N HIS A 112 -4.94 -20.10 1.90
CA HIS A 112 -5.93 -19.11 1.48
C HIS A 112 -6.01 -18.02 2.54
N VAL A 113 -5.98 -16.75 2.11
CA VAL A 113 -6.00 -15.61 3.01
C VAL A 113 -7.13 -14.68 2.63
N LEU A 114 -7.94 -14.31 3.61
CA LEU A 114 -8.87 -13.20 3.54
C LEU A 114 -8.39 -12.13 4.53
N GLY A 115 -8.11 -10.94 4.05
CA GLY A 115 -7.57 -9.86 4.86
C GLY A 115 -8.22 -8.52 4.60
N LEU A 116 -8.00 -7.61 5.52
CA LEU A 116 -8.29 -6.18 5.37
C LEU A 116 -6.96 -5.46 5.26
N SER A 117 -6.84 -4.61 4.25
CA SER A 117 -5.69 -3.72 4.10
C SER A 117 -6.12 -2.29 4.40
N PHE A 118 -5.32 -1.62 5.19
CA PHE A 118 -5.45 -0.20 5.46
C PHE A 118 -4.21 0.52 4.91
N LYS A 119 -4.44 1.49 4.02
CA LYS A 119 -3.40 2.40 3.56
C LYS A 119 -3.50 3.66 4.40
N PRO A 120 -2.57 3.91 5.33
CA PRO A 120 -2.52 5.20 6.01
C PRO A 120 -2.19 6.25 4.94
N GLY A 121 -3.23 6.90 4.43
CA GLY A 121 -3.10 7.83 3.32
C GLY A 121 -2.31 9.06 3.76
N THR A 122 -1.35 9.44 2.96
CA THR A 122 -1.02 10.84 2.84
C THR A 122 -2.17 11.42 2.03
N ASN A 123 -3.09 12.17 2.66
CA ASN A 123 -4.09 12.89 1.91
C ASN A 123 -3.35 13.85 0.98
N ASP A 124 -3.60 13.69 -0.30
CA ASP A 124 -3.18 14.52 -1.42
C ASP A 124 -4.37 14.46 -2.35
N SER A 125 -5.31 15.40 -2.13
CA SER A 125 -6.67 15.30 -2.66
C SER A 125 -6.74 15.63 -4.14
N ASP A 126 -5.85 16.48 -4.63
CA ASP A 126 -5.78 16.93 -6.03
C ASP A 126 -4.67 16.25 -6.84
N GLY A 127 -3.75 15.52 -6.18
CA GLY A 127 -2.74 14.68 -6.85
C GLY A 127 -1.47 15.42 -7.28
N ASP A 128 -1.20 16.60 -6.76
CA ASP A 128 -0.02 17.41 -7.09
C ASP A 128 1.27 16.97 -6.35
N LYS A 129 1.17 15.93 -5.48
CA LYS A 129 2.22 15.34 -4.63
C LYS A 129 2.56 16.17 -3.39
N ILE A 130 1.75 17.15 -3.06
CA ILE A 130 1.79 17.87 -1.81
C ILE A 130 0.66 17.35 -0.94
N LYS A 131 0.95 17.11 0.34
CA LYS A 131 -0.05 16.57 1.25
C LYS A 131 -1.02 17.67 1.66
N ASP A 132 -2.32 17.41 1.75
CA ASP A 132 -3.35 18.36 2.19
C ASP A 132 -2.96 19.17 3.43
N LYS A 133 -2.21 18.55 4.37
CA LYS A 133 -1.71 19.25 5.58
C LYS A 133 -0.63 20.30 5.32
N LYS A 134 -0.02 20.27 4.16
CA LYS A 134 1.08 21.16 3.73
C LYS A 134 0.72 21.92 2.48
N ASP A 135 -0.49 21.72 2.01
CA ASP A 135 -1.06 22.28 0.80
C ASP A 135 -1.98 23.43 1.21
N GLU A 136 -1.76 24.60 0.67
CA GLU A 136 -2.61 25.77 0.87
C GLU A 136 -3.84 25.75 -0.06
N CYS A 137 -3.80 24.91 -1.12
CA CYS A 137 -4.87 24.73 -2.10
C CYS A 137 -5.23 23.25 -2.31
N PRO A 138 -5.64 22.47 -1.28
CA PRO A 138 -5.71 21.01 -1.27
C PRO A 138 -6.66 20.36 -2.29
N ASP A 139 -7.50 21.15 -2.95
CA ASP A 139 -8.48 20.68 -3.93
C ASP A 139 -8.14 21.13 -5.37
N THR A 140 -7.00 21.83 -5.55
CA THR A 140 -6.60 22.40 -6.85
C THR A 140 -5.11 22.21 -7.07
N PRO A 141 -4.70 21.34 -8.02
CA PRO A 141 -3.29 21.01 -8.24
C PRO A 141 -2.46 22.25 -8.52
N GLY A 142 -1.33 22.38 -7.83
CA GLY A 142 -0.45 23.53 -7.96
C GLY A 142 1.04 23.22 -7.89
N LEU A 143 1.83 24.23 -7.67
CA LEU A 143 3.29 24.14 -7.67
C LEU A 143 3.83 24.07 -6.24
N LYS A 144 4.87 23.25 -6.07
CA LYS A 144 5.51 23.07 -4.76
C LYS A 144 6.10 24.38 -4.19
N GLU A 145 6.54 25.27 -5.06
CA GLU A 145 7.09 26.57 -4.69
C GLU A 145 6.03 27.51 -4.12
N TYR A 146 4.77 27.30 -4.48
CA TYR A 146 3.60 28.04 -3.99
C TYR A 146 2.74 27.21 -3.01
N ALA A 147 3.40 26.27 -2.30
CA ALA A 147 2.76 25.43 -1.29
C ALA A 147 1.46 24.73 -1.80
N GLY A 148 1.45 24.29 -3.07
CA GLY A 148 0.32 23.57 -3.67
C GLY A 148 -0.72 24.45 -4.36
N CYS A 149 -0.52 25.77 -4.41
CA CYS A 149 -1.43 26.63 -5.15
C CYS A 149 -1.00 26.81 -6.61
N PRO A 150 -1.94 26.92 -7.56
CA PRO A 150 -1.66 27.27 -8.94
C PRO A 150 -1.27 28.75 -9.10
N ASP A 151 -0.46 29.00 -10.10
CA ASP A 151 -0.13 30.31 -10.67
C ASP A 151 -0.28 30.13 -12.19
N THR A 152 -1.47 30.49 -12.71
CA THR A 152 -1.90 30.11 -14.05
C THR A 152 -1.17 30.86 -15.15
N ASP A 153 -0.81 32.14 -14.94
CA ASP A 153 -0.14 32.97 -15.94
C ASP A 153 1.38 33.12 -15.70
N GLY A 154 1.86 32.67 -14.51
CA GLY A 154 3.28 32.56 -14.21
C GLY A 154 3.93 33.88 -13.80
N ASP A 155 3.17 34.83 -13.25
CA ASP A 155 3.69 36.14 -12.82
C ASP A 155 4.26 36.11 -11.39
N GLY A 156 4.12 34.99 -10.68
CA GLY A 156 4.62 34.81 -9.32
C GLY A 156 3.59 35.09 -8.24
N ILE A 157 2.34 35.34 -8.62
CA ILE A 157 1.22 35.51 -7.71
C ILE A 157 0.26 34.31 -7.91
N ILE A 158 -0.07 33.64 -6.81
CA ILE A 158 -1.00 32.50 -6.91
C ILE A 158 -2.40 32.97 -7.28
N ASP A 159 -3.12 32.19 -8.08
CA ASP A 159 -4.46 32.51 -8.58
C ASP A 159 -5.44 33.00 -7.51
N LYS A 160 -5.30 32.49 -6.29
CA LYS A 160 -6.11 32.88 -5.12
C LYS A 160 -5.90 34.33 -4.69
N ASN A 161 -4.71 34.88 -4.94
CA ASN A 161 -4.30 36.22 -4.53
C ASN A 161 -4.17 37.17 -5.71
N ASP A 162 -4.43 36.66 -6.92
CA ASP A 162 -4.33 37.38 -8.18
C ASP A 162 -5.72 37.89 -8.62
N GLU A 163 -5.82 39.18 -8.89
CA GLU A 163 -7.06 39.76 -9.43
C GLU A 163 -7.24 39.48 -10.93
N CYS A 164 -6.15 39.07 -11.63
CA CYS A 164 -6.15 38.77 -13.06
C CYS A 164 -5.49 37.41 -13.39
N PRO A 165 -5.93 36.25 -12.86
CA PRO A 165 -5.20 34.98 -12.86
C PRO A 165 -4.85 34.41 -14.25
N GLU A 166 -5.33 34.97 -15.32
CA GLU A 166 -5.04 34.55 -16.70
C GLU A 166 -4.17 35.56 -17.47
N LYS A 167 -3.69 36.63 -16.81
CA LYS A 167 -2.94 37.71 -17.46
C LYS A 167 -1.87 38.26 -16.56
N ALA A 168 -0.65 37.81 -16.79
CA ALA A 168 0.51 38.18 -15.99
C ALA A 168 0.65 39.70 -15.80
N GLY A 169 0.80 40.13 -14.57
CA GLY A 169 0.95 41.52 -14.16
C GLY A 169 2.02 41.74 -13.12
N SER A 170 1.94 42.84 -12.38
CA SER A 170 2.90 43.12 -11.33
C SER A 170 2.29 42.95 -9.94
N PRO A 171 3.11 42.67 -8.92
CA PRO A 171 2.64 42.64 -7.53
C PRO A 171 2.03 43.94 -7.05
N GLU A 172 2.49 45.09 -7.59
CA GLU A 172 1.95 46.40 -7.27
C GLU A 172 0.52 46.59 -7.73
N MET A 173 0.13 45.85 -8.79
CA MET A 173 -1.20 45.85 -9.41
C MET A 173 -2.03 44.60 -9.04
N ASN A 174 -1.68 43.88 -7.95
CA ASN A 174 -2.32 42.63 -7.51
C ASN A 174 -2.42 41.58 -8.63
N GLY A 175 -1.37 41.44 -9.49
CA GLY A 175 -1.36 40.48 -10.60
C GLY A 175 -2.00 40.96 -11.91
N CYS A 176 -2.55 42.17 -11.95
CA CYS A 176 -3.09 42.68 -13.20
C CYS A 176 -2.02 43.43 -14.03
N PRO A 177 -2.08 43.32 -15.38
CA PRO A 177 -1.21 44.10 -16.23
C PRO A 177 -1.57 45.58 -16.22
N ASP A 178 -0.57 46.45 -16.15
CA ASP A 178 -0.73 47.89 -16.36
C ASP A 178 -1.02 48.17 -17.86
N SER A 179 -2.30 48.36 -18.19
CA SER A 179 -2.74 48.50 -19.58
C SER A 179 -2.54 49.87 -20.19
N ASP A 180 -2.39 50.90 -19.39
CA ASP A 180 -2.24 52.28 -19.85
C ASP A 180 -0.90 52.95 -19.42
N GLY A 181 -0.13 52.28 -18.59
CA GLY A 181 1.24 52.67 -18.20
C GLY A 181 1.25 53.76 -17.17
N ASP A 182 0.18 53.93 -16.42
CA ASP A 182 0.11 55.00 -15.38
C ASP A 182 0.51 54.53 -13.98
N GLN A 183 0.74 53.21 -13.82
CA GLN A 183 1.16 52.51 -12.59
C GLN A 183 0.14 52.60 -11.44
N ILE A 184 -1.15 52.70 -11.76
CA ILE A 184 -2.25 52.76 -10.79
C ILE A 184 -3.26 51.63 -11.10
#